data_aff83af32c22fd36a2ef46980f9bb58d
#
_entry.id   aff83af32c22fd36a2ef46980f9bb58d
#
_cell.length_a   1.000
_cell.length_b   1.000
_cell.length_c   1.000
_cell.angle_alpha   90.00
_cell.angle_beta   90.00
_cell.angle_gamma   90.00
#
_symmetry.space_group_name_H-M   'P 1'
#
loop_
_entity.id
_entity.type
_entity.pdbx_description
1 polymer ?
#
loop_
_entity_poly.entity_id
_entity_poly.type
_entity_poly.pdbx_seq_one_letter_code
_entity_poly.pdbx_strand_id
1 'polypeptide(L)'
;MSSCEQMAVCPNKAKGKVYKMFKSMTSFGRSKLNTADPELEISVEIRSVNSKNLDCSVRLPKQYSYIEQKIRPELVSHGISRGKIDVNIDIADIGSKTKLPVIDHEYVKGYLAALKELRDTYGLKDDISVMSVVADPNVFAEKSSADSPESTEQTEAKITTAVLEALDMALEVYEAGRVREGRALEDDLRLKIDGISKRVDNIERLSENDISSYRTRLEERLRSVLDEYSVKADEARILTECAIFADRVAIDEEIVRMRTHLKALYGYMNETLPVGRKFDFQLQELGREINTIGSKCSNTDIAAEVVAVKNEFEKLREQIQNVE
;
A
#
# COMPACT_ATOMS: atom_id res chain seq x y z
N MET A 1 23.28 -36.92 11.76
CA MET A 1 24.35 -35.96 11.46
C MET A 1 23.74 -34.94 10.51
N SER A 2 23.24 -33.91 11.08
CA SER A 2 23.79 -32.53 11.14
C SER A 2 23.65 -31.83 9.78
N SER A 3 23.04 -30.71 9.61
CA SER A 3 22.83 -29.57 10.48
C SER A 3 21.71 -28.68 9.88
N CYS A 4 20.74 -28.39 10.69
CA CYS A 4 19.99 -27.12 10.62
C CYS A 4 20.84 -26.09 11.34
N GLU A 5 21.09 -24.96 10.71
CA GLU A 5 21.40 -23.68 11.36
C GLU A 5 21.87 -22.69 10.31
N GLN A 6 21.05 -21.68 10.06
CA GLN A 6 21.55 -20.32 10.21
C GLN A 6 20.38 -19.35 10.09
N MET A 7 19.81 -19.07 11.25
CA MET A 7 19.06 -17.84 11.50
C MET A 7 20.02 -16.67 11.26
N ALA A 8 19.75 -15.89 10.24
CA ALA A 8 20.38 -14.58 10.08
C ALA A 8 19.76 -13.61 11.09
N VAL A 9 20.40 -13.52 12.24
CA VAL A 9 20.27 -12.44 13.21
C VAL A 9 20.60 -11.13 12.48
N CYS A 10 19.66 -10.20 12.49
CA CYS A 10 19.88 -8.80 12.10
C CYS A 10 20.89 -8.15 13.04
N PRO A 11 22.08 -7.74 12.59
CA PRO A 11 22.92 -6.85 13.36
C PRO A 11 22.87 -5.46 12.73
N ASN A 12 22.08 -4.54 13.25
CA ASN A 12 22.44 -3.13 13.09
C ASN A 12 21.84 -2.22 14.18
N LYS A 13 22.36 -2.37 15.40
CA LYS A 13 22.49 -1.25 16.33
C LYS A 13 23.90 -0.67 16.19
N ALA A 14 24.18 -0.05 15.05
CA ALA A 14 25.35 0.80 14.87
C ALA A 14 24.87 2.24 14.78
N LYS A 15 25.42 3.05 15.65
CA LYS A 15 25.20 4.47 15.86
C LYS A 15 25.16 5.29 14.55
N GLY A 16 24.10 6.09 14.36
CA GLY A 16 24.15 7.34 13.62
C GLY A 16 23.89 7.23 12.11
N LYS A 17 22.69 7.31 11.76
CA LYS A 17 21.86 7.70 10.64
C LYS A 17 20.84 6.60 10.39
N VAL A 18 19.67 6.78 10.96
CA VAL A 18 18.48 5.99 10.56
C VAL A 18 18.15 6.46 9.15
N TYR A 19 18.68 5.76 8.15
CA TYR A 19 18.16 5.88 6.79
C TYR A 19 16.76 5.30 6.86
N LYS A 20 15.75 6.16 6.85
CA LYS A 20 14.37 5.68 6.70
C LYS A 20 14.27 5.10 5.29
N MET A 21 14.26 3.77 5.23
CA MET A 21 14.09 3.04 3.98
C MET A 21 12.66 3.28 3.48
N PHE A 22 12.51 3.42 2.18
CA PHE A 22 11.20 3.36 1.54
C PHE A 22 10.43 2.15 2.05
N LYS A 23 9.21 2.37 2.54
CA LYS A 23 8.30 1.30 2.96
C LYS A 23 7.10 1.28 2.04
N SER A 24 6.70 0.10 1.60
CA SER A 24 5.43 -0.06 0.89
C SER A 24 4.25 0.16 1.83
N MET A 25 3.17 0.75 1.31
CA MET A 25 1.88 0.83 2.03
C MET A 25 1.10 -0.48 1.96
N THR A 26 1.47 -1.40 1.07
CA THR A 26 0.87 -2.72 0.93
C THR A 26 1.79 -3.77 1.53
N SER A 27 1.25 -4.63 2.38
CA SER A 27 1.99 -5.78 2.92
C SER A 27 1.04 -6.80 3.53
N PHE A 28 1.60 -7.97 3.82
CA PHE A 28 0.93 -9.07 4.51
C PHE A 28 1.86 -9.65 5.56
N GLY A 29 1.31 -9.84 6.77
CA GLY A 29 1.99 -10.54 7.86
C GLY A 29 1.08 -11.60 8.45
N ARG A 30 1.64 -12.72 8.82
CA ARG A 30 0.92 -13.80 9.50
C ARG A 30 1.80 -14.41 10.57
N SER A 31 1.18 -14.69 11.71
CA SER A 31 1.79 -15.46 12.78
C SER A 31 0.86 -16.54 13.27
N LYS A 32 1.43 -17.50 13.97
CA LYS A 32 0.69 -18.57 14.66
C LYS A 32 1.40 -18.85 15.97
N LEU A 33 0.67 -18.77 17.07
CA LEU A 33 1.16 -19.01 18.41
C LEU A 33 0.30 -20.07 19.09
N ASN A 34 0.95 -21.06 19.69
CA ASN A 34 0.28 -22.05 20.52
C ASN A 34 0.62 -21.78 21.99
N THR A 35 -0.41 -21.65 22.83
CA THR A 35 -0.26 -21.47 24.27
C THR A 35 -0.53 -22.77 25.02
N ALA A 36 0.11 -22.94 26.18
CA ALA A 36 -0.04 -24.15 27.00
C ALA A 36 -1.07 -24.00 28.12
N ASP A 37 -1.32 -22.73 28.58
CA ASP A 37 -2.27 -22.45 29.66
C ASP A 37 -2.88 -21.05 29.48
N PRO A 38 -4.12 -20.92 28.97
CA PRO A 38 -4.95 -22.00 28.39
C PRO A 38 -4.38 -22.56 27.08
N GLU A 39 -4.73 -23.82 26.76
CA GLU A 39 -4.24 -24.49 25.53
C GLU A 39 -5.00 -23.96 24.30
N LEU A 40 -4.47 -22.89 23.70
CA LEU A 40 -5.07 -22.17 22.56
C LEU A 40 -4.11 -22.13 21.38
N GLU A 41 -4.69 -22.17 20.19
CA GLU A 41 -4.03 -21.82 18.95
C GLU A 41 -4.51 -20.43 18.52
N ILE A 42 -3.60 -19.47 18.49
CA ILE A 42 -3.87 -18.08 18.09
C ILE A 42 -3.23 -17.85 16.73
N SER A 43 -4.02 -17.50 15.73
CA SER A 43 -3.56 -17.11 14.40
C SER A 43 -3.89 -15.64 14.16
N VAL A 44 -2.89 -14.86 13.80
CA VAL A 44 -3.04 -13.44 13.48
C VAL A 44 -2.63 -13.21 12.05
N GLU A 45 -3.50 -12.56 11.28
CA GLU A 45 -3.23 -12.13 9.91
C GLU A 45 -3.41 -10.61 9.83
N ILE A 46 -2.41 -9.93 9.30
CA ILE A 46 -2.41 -8.48 9.08
C ILE A 46 -2.28 -8.24 7.58
N ARG A 47 -3.18 -7.44 7.04
CA ARG A 47 -3.14 -7.03 5.64
C ARG A 47 -3.35 -5.53 5.54
N SER A 48 -2.54 -4.87 4.72
CA SER A 48 -2.74 -3.45 4.43
C SER A 48 -2.94 -3.19 2.95
N VAL A 49 -3.71 -2.14 2.67
CA VAL A 49 -3.88 -1.55 1.35
C VAL A 49 -3.70 -0.05 1.44
N ASN A 50 -3.32 0.57 0.32
CA ASN A 50 -3.09 2.01 0.27
C ASN A 50 -4.36 2.78 0.66
N SER A 51 -4.22 3.72 1.60
CA SER A 51 -5.25 4.70 1.98
C SER A 51 -4.61 5.99 2.47
N LYS A 52 -5.31 7.11 2.27
CA LYS A 52 -4.85 8.45 2.73
C LYS A 52 -4.82 8.58 4.25
N ASN A 53 -5.73 7.91 4.94
CA ASN A 53 -5.89 7.94 6.39
C ASN A 53 -5.62 6.54 6.96
N LEU A 54 -5.28 6.47 8.24
CA LEU A 54 -5.22 5.22 8.96
C LEU A 54 -6.64 4.74 9.26
N ASP A 55 -7.06 3.69 8.60
CA ASP A 55 -8.31 2.97 8.86
C ASP A 55 -7.96 1.55 9.31
N CYS A 56 -8.39 1.18 10.51
CA CYS A 56 -8.10 -0.11 11.11
C CYS A 56 -9.39 -0.88 11.36
N SER A 57 -9.51 -2.02 10.71
CA SER A 57 -10.60 -2.99 10.90
C SER A 57 -10.05 -4.22 11.59
N VAL A 58 -10.57 -4.54 12.76
CA VAL A 58 -10.17 -5.71 13.54
C VAL A 58 -11.33 -6.71 13.53
N ARG A 59 -11.03 -7.95 13.19
CA ARG A 59 -11.97 -9.07 13.26
C ARG A 59 -11.42 -10.09 14.24
N LEU A 60 -12.22 -10.35 15.28
CA LEU A 60 -11.92 -11.37 16.26
C LEU A 60 -13.23 -12.00 16.77
N PRO A 61 -13.18 -13.22 17.36
CA PRO A 61 -14.36 -13.88 17.91
C PRO A 61 -15.01 -13.02 19.01
N LYS A 62 -16.34 -12.95 19.02
CA LYS A 62 -17.14 -12.06 19.91
C LYS A 62 -16.76 -12.17 21.40
N GLN A 63 -16.42 -13.35 21.85
CA GLN A 63 -16.02 -13.60 23.25
C GLN A 63 -14.74 -12.87 23.67
N TYR A 64 -13.88 -12.45 22.72
CA TYR A 64 -12.61 -11.75 22.97
C TYR A 64 -12.66 -10.27 22.55
N SER A 65 -13.85 -9.70 22.34
CA SER A 65 -14.00 -8.30 21.86
C SER A 65 -13.33 -7.25 22.77
N TYR A 66 -13.11 -7.56 24.04
CA TYR A 66 -12.39 -6.71 24.98
C TYR A 66 -10.92 -6.45 24.60
N ILE A 67 -10.33 -7.30 23.74
CA ILE A 67 -8.94 -7.16 23.29
C ILE A 67 -8.83 -6.10 22.18
N GLU A 68 -9.89 -5.83 21.42
CA GLU A 68 -9.89 -4.94 20.26
C GLU A 68 -9.29 -3.56 20.56
N GLN A 69 -9.61 -3.00 21.73
CA GLN A 69 -9.14 -1.68 22.15
C GLN A 69 -7.62 -1.60 22.32
N LYS A 70 -6.95 -2.75 22.54
CA LYS A 70 -5.48 -2.83 22.72
C LYS A 70 -4.73 -2.99 21.41
N ILE A 71 -5.37 -3.48 20.35
CA ILE A 71 -4.74 -3.76 19.05
C ILE A 71 -4.35 -2.47 18.33
N ARG A 72 -5.23 -1.47 18.29
CA ARG A 72 -4.97 -0.23 17.57
C ARG A 72 -3.77 0.57 18.11
N PRO A 73 -3.59 0.75 19.44
CA PRO A 73 -2.38 1.35 20.00
C PRO A 73 -1.12 0.59 19.61
N GLU A 74 -1.16 -0.74 19.54
CA GLU A 74 -0.02 -1.57 19.16
C GLU A 74 0.40 -1.33 17.72
N LEU A 75 -0.54 -1.26 16.78
CA LEU A 75 -0.26 -0.91 15.38
C LEU A 75 0.42 0.47 15.26
N VAL A 76 -0.04 1.45 16.04
CA VAL A 76 0.55 2.80 16.05
C VAL A 76 1.94 2.80 16.66
N SER A 77 2.20 1.98 17.70
CA SER A 77 3.52 1.86 18.34
C SER A 77 4.58 1.35 17.37
N HIS A 78 4.21 0.50 16.41
CA HIS A 78 5.05 0.04 15.31
C HIS A 78 5.21 1.05 14.16
N GLY A 79 4.72 2.29 14.34
CA GLY A 79 4.93 3.40 13.41
C GLY A 79 4.06 3.35 12.17
N ILE A 80 2.95 2.63 12.21
CA ILE A 80 1.98 2.61 11.13
C ILE A 80 1.09 3.84 11.25
N SER A 81 1.19 4.78 10.31
CA SER A 81 0.51 6.09 10.36
C SER A 81 -0.55 6.29 9.28
N ARG A 82 -0.54 5.45 8.24
CA ARG A 82 -1.43 5.53 7.06
C ARG A 82 -1.77 4.15 6.54
N GLY A 83 -2.82 4.07 5.73
CA GLY A 83 -3.26 2.83 5.11
C GLY A 83 -4.54 2.29 5.73
N LYS A 84 -5.24 1.46 4.97
CA LYS A 84 -6.34 0.63 5.51
C LYS A 84 -5.75 -0.72 5.91
N ILE A 85 -5.88 -1.03 7.21
CA ILE A 85 -5.32 -2.24 7.81
C ILE A 85 -6.46 -3.14 8.26
N ASP A 86 -6.46 -4.35 7.75
CA ASP A 86 -7.37 -5.41 8.19
C ASP A 86 -6.56 -6.39 9.05
N VAL A 87 -6.96 -6.55 10.31
CA VAL A 87 -6.37 -7.51 11.27
C VAL A 87 -7.41 -8.58 11.55
N ASN A 88 -7.11 -9.82 11.18
CA ASN A 88 -7.94 -10.98 11.47
C ASN A 88 -7.25 -11.81 12.55
N ILE A 89 -7.96 -12.10 13.62
CA ILE A 89 -7.47 -12.89 14.74
C ILE A 89 -8.42 -14.06 14.94
N ASP A 90 -7.90 -15.27 14.76
CA ASP A 90 -8.60 -16.49 15.03
C ASP A 90 -8.00 -17.15 16.27
N ILE A 91 -8.85 -17.54 17.22
CA ILE A 91 -8.48 -18.20 18.47
C ILE A 91 -9.23 -19.50 18.54
N ALA A 92 -8.51 -20.62 18.46
CA ALA A 92 -9.06 -21.96 18.56
C ALA A 92 -8.60 -22.62 19.87
N ASP A 93 -9.56 -23.19 20.60
CA ASP A 93 -9.29 -23.99 21.80
C ASP A 93 -8.85 -25.41 21.38
N ILE A 94 -7.60 -25.75 21.63
CA ILE A 94 -7.03 -27.07 21.32
C ILE A 94 -7.27 -28.06 22.46
N GLY A 95 -7.38 -27.54 23.71
CA GLY A 95 -7.51 -28.36 24.93
C GLY A 95 -8.85 -29.08 25.06
N SER A 96 -9.89 -28.59 24.41
CA SER A 96 -11.21 -29.23 24.52
C SER A 96 -11.42 -30.31 23.44
N LYS A 97 -10.75 -31.43 23.57
CA LYS A 97 -10.88 -32.58 22.64
C LYS A 97 -12.27 -33.18 22.54
N THR A 98 -13.19 -32.87 23.44
CA THR A 98 -14.60 -33.28 23.33
C THR A 98 -15.45 -32.40 24.26
N LYS A 99 -16.07 -31.38 23.72
CA LYS A 99 -17.19 -30.72 24.44
C LYS A 99 -18.36 -31.68 24.43
N LEU A 100 -18.43 -32.53 25.45
CA LEU A 100 -19.64 -33.32 25.66
C LEU A 100 -20.79 -32.34 25.95
N PRO A 101 -21.91 -32.42 25.22
CA PRO A 101 -23.05 -31.60 25.52
C PRO A 101 -23.55 -31.89 26.97
N VAL A 102 -23.56 -30.88 27.79
CA VAL A 102 -24.08 -30.98 29.19
C VAL A 102 -25.48 -30.38 29.19
N ILE A 103 -26.42 -31.10 29.76
CA ILE A 103 -27.78 -30.64 29.86
C ILE A 103 -27.90 -29.63 31.03
N ASP A 104 -28.53 -28.46 30.75
CA ASP A 104 -28.96 -27.53 31.80
C ASP A 104 -30.25 -28.03 32.43
N HIS A 105 -30.11 -28.71 33.55
CA HIS A 105 -31.26 -29.31 34.25
C HIS A 105 -32.20 -28.28 34.82
N GLU A 106 -31.76 -27.08 35.20
CA GLU A 106 -32.63 -26.01 35.71
C GLU A 106 -33.44 -25.41 34.57
N TYR A 107 -32.79 -25.10 33.45
CA TYR A 107 -33.48 -24.62 32.28
C TYR A 107 -34.49 -25.63 31.76
N VAL A 108 -34.12 -26.89 31.61
CA VAL A 108 -35.01 -27.97 31.14
C VAL A 108 -36.23 -28.15 32.03
N LYS A 109 -36.11 -28.08 33.36
CA LYS A 109 -37.23 -28.12 34.25
C LYS A 109 -38.20 -26.95 34.02
N GLY A 110 -37.71 -25.73 33.93
CA GLY A 110 -38.50 -24.55 33.63
C GLY A 110 -39.17 -24.63 32.27
N TYR A 111 -38.47 -25.08 31.25
CA TYR A 111 -38.97 -25.25 29.89
C TYR A 111 -40.09 -26.28 29.80
N LEU A 112 -39.93 -27.46 30.45
CA LEU A 112 -40.96 -28.47 30.53
C LEU A 112 -42.19 -28.03 31.29
N ALA A 113 -42.04 -27.21 32.35
CA ALA A 113 -43.17 -26.64 33.07
C ALA A 113 -43.98 -25.67 32.20
N ALA A 114 -43.29 -24.80 31.44
CA ALA A 114 -43.93 -23.88 30.52
C ALA A 114 -44.65 -24.60 29.37
N LEU A 115 -44.06 -25.66 28.80
CA LEU A 115 -44.72 -26.46 27.77
C LEU A 115 -46.02 -27.15 28.29
N LYS A 116 -46.02 -27.66 29.53
CA LYS A 116 -47.22 -28.23 30.15
C LYS A 116 -48.26 -27.18 30.39
N GLU A 117 -47.92 -26.00 30.86
CA GLU A 117 -48.83 -24.88 31.05
C GLU A 117 -49.49 -24.44 29.74
N LEU A 118 -48.71 -24.35 28.64
CA LEU A 118 -49.23 -24.07 27.30
C LEU A 118 -50.23 -25.14 26.84
N ARG A 119 -49.91 -26.41 27.05
CA ARG A 119 -50.80 -27.52 26.75
C ARG A 119 -52.13 -27.40 27.50
N ASP A 120 -52.06 -27.22 28.82
CA ASP A 120 -53.22 -27.25 29.70
C ASP A 120 -54.08 -25.98 29.54
N THR A 121 -53.48 -24.83 29.29
CA THR A 121 -54.18 -23.55 29.14
C THR A 121 -54.87 -23.41 27.80
N TYR A 122 -54.21 -23.86 26.73
CA TYR A 122 -54.67 -23.65 25.33
C TYR A 122 -55.23 -24.91 24.66
N GLY A 123 -55.26 -26.04 25.35
CA GLY A 123 -55.79 -27.31 24.84
C GLY A 123 -54.99 -27.87 23.68
N LEU A 124 -53.66 -27.63 23.64
CA LEU A 124 -52.78 -28.11 22.57
C LEU A 124 -52.56 -29.62 22.71
N LYS A 125 -52.26 -30.29 21.59
CA LYS A 125 -51.87 -31.69 21.63
C LYS A 125 -50.54 -31.85 22.33
N ASP A 126 -50.44 -32.91 23.18
CA ASP A 126 -49.21 -33.25 23.86
C ASP A 126 -48.30 -34.01 22.87
N ASP A 127 -47.23 -33.31 22.43
CA ASP A 127 -46.15 -33.84 21.58
C ASP A 127 -44.78 -33.60 22.19
N ILE A 128 -44.71 -33.44 23.52
CA ILE A 128 -43.46 -33.24 24.24
C ILE A 128 -42.62 -34.49 24.12
N SER A 129 -41.67 -34.46 23.20
CA SER A 129 -40.71 -35.52 22.92
C SER A 129 -39.27 -35.03 23.21
N VAL A 130 -38.34 -35.95 23.31
CA VAL A 130 -36.91 -35.62 23.46
C VAL A 130 -36.48 -34.69 22.31
N MET A 131 -36.94 -34.95 21.09
CA MET A 131 -36.59 -34.14 19.93
C MET A 131 -37.17 -32.72 19.99
N SER A 132 -38.41 -32.55 20.51
CA SER A 132 -39.00 -31.21 20.68
C SER A 132 -38.28 -30.39 21.74
N VAL A 133 -37.77 -31.04 22.80
CA VAL A 133 -37.01 -30.36 23.87
C VAL A 133 -35.61 -30.01 23.39
N VAL A 134 -34.92 -30.90 22.69
CA VAL A 134 -33.54 -30.68 22.16
C VAL A 134 -33.50 -29.68 21.02
N ALA A 135 -34.65 -29.39 20.39
CA ALA A 135 -34.73 -28.34 19.35
C ALA A 135 -34.43 -26.92 19.91
N ASP A 136 -34.58 -26.71 21.19
CA ASP A 136 -34.15 -25.46 21.86
C ASP A 136 -32.65 -25.55 22.20
N PRO A 137 -31.79 -24.68 21.62
CA PRO A 137 -30.35 -24.66 21.90
C PRO A 137 -29.99 -24.44 23.37
N ASN A 138 -30.86 -23.74 24.14
CA ASN A 138 -30.60 -23.42 25.54
C ASN A 138 -30.74 -24.63 26.48
N VAL A 139 -31.21 -25.77 25.98
CA VAL A 139 -31.25 -27.05 26.71
C VAL A 139 -29.85 -27.55 27.05
N PHE A 140 -28.85 -27.17 26.23
CA PHE A 140 -27.47 -27.50 26.49
C PHE A 140 -26.76 -26.33 27.17
N ALA A 141 -26.25 -26.57 28.36
CA ALA A 141 -25.43 -25.58 29.05
C ALA A 141 -24.17 -25.32 28.24
N GLU A 142 -23.94 -24.06 27.83
CA GLU A 142 -22.57 -23.64 27.58
C GLU A 142 -21.82 -23.79 28.91
N LYS A 143 -20.82 -24.65 28.99
CA LYS A 143 -19.93 -24.68 30.14
C LYS A 143 -19.25 -23.30 30.25
N SER A 144 -19.88 -22.37 30.92
CA SER A 144 -19.14 -21.41 31.70
C SER A 144 -18.56 -22.23 32.86
N SER A 145 -17.26 -22.54 32.81
CA SER A 145 -16.54 -22.95 34.01
C SER A 145 -16.94 -21.94 35.09
N ALA A 146 -17.57 -22.43 36.15
CA ALA A 146 -17.89 -21.63 37.33
C ALA A 146 -16.55 -21.32 38.03
N ASP A 147 -15.71 -20.58 37.36
CA ASP A 147 -14.48 -20.04 37.89
C ASP A 147 -14.86 -18.74 38.64
N SER A 148 -14.27 -18.55 39.81
CA SER A 148 -14.41 -17.32 40.55
C SER A 148 -14.06 -16.11 39.64
N PRO A 149 -14.68 -14.92 39.84
CA PRO A 149 -14.35 -13.74 39.01
C PRO A 149 -12.86 -13.46 38.87
N GLU A 150 -12.08 -13.75 39.90
CA GLU A 150 -10.63 -13.61 39.90
C GLU A 150 -9.88 -14.57 38.93
N SER A 151 -10.39 -15.79 38.76
CA SER A 151 -9.81 -16.76 37.82
C SER A 151 -10.15 -16.36 36.38
N THR A 152 -11.27 -15.75 36.14
CA THR A 152 -11.70 -15.25 34.82
C THR A 152 -10.81 -14.07 34.38
N GLU A 153 -10.58 -13.08 35.25
CA GLU A 153 -9.71 -11.93 34.94
C GLU A 153 -8.26 -12.37 34.68
N GLN A 154 -7.73 -13.34 35.43
CA GLN A 154 -6.39 -13.86 35.21
C GLN A 154 -6.28 -14.59 33.86
N THR A 155 -7.29 -15.35 33.49
CA THR A 155 -7.35 -16.04 32.20
C THR A 155 -7.46 -15.06 31.04
N GLU A 156 -8.31 -14.04 31.16
CA GLU A 156 -8.43 -12.97 30.16
C GLU A 156 -7.11 -12.19 29.98
N ALA A 157 -6.39 -11.94 31.08
CA ALA A 157 -5.09 -11.28 31.03
C ALA A 157 -4.05 -12.13 30.28
N LYS A 158 -4.00 -13.46 30.55
CA LYS A 158 -3.11 -14.39 29.84
C LYS A 158 -3.44 -14.46 28.35
N ILE A 159 -4.71 -14.58 27.98
CA ILE A 159 -5.15 -14.61 26.59
C ILE A 159 -4.79 -13.29 25.89
N THR A 160 -5.03 -12.15 26.54
CA THR A 160 -4.66 -10.83 26.00
C THR A 160 -3.17 -10.76 25.70
N THR A 161 -2.34 -11.20 26.66
CA THR A 161 -0.86 -11.18 26.47
C THR A 161 -0.44 -12.07 25.30
N ALA A 162 -0.99 -13.27 25.19
CA ALA A 162 -0.69 -14.18 24.11
C ALA A 162 -1.15 -13.65 22.72
N VAL A 163 -2.31 -12.98 22.67
CA VAL A 163 -2.79 -12.34 21.44
C VAL A 163 -1.88 -11.18 21.03
N LEU A 164 -1.42 -10.35 21.97
CA LEU A 164 -0.49 -9.26 21.67
C LEU A 164 0.87 -9.80 21.22
N GLU A 165 1.37 -10.85 21.84
CA GLU A 165 2.61 -11.52 21.40
C GLU A 165 2.48 -12.07 19.97
N ALA A 166 1.37 -12.75 19.67
CA ALA A 166 1.10 -13.21 18.31
C ALA A 166 0.97 -12.04 17.32
N LEU A 167 0.37 -10.93 17.75
CA LEU A 167 0.27 -9.70 16.95
C LEU A 167 1.64 -9.10 16.65
N ASP A 168 2.54 -9.03 17.65
CA ASP A 168 3.91 -8.54 17.47
C ASP A 168 4.68 -9.40 16.47
N MET A 169 4.59 -10.72 16.59
CA MET A 169 5.21 -11.64 15.61
C MET A 169 4.66 -11.41 14.19
N ALA A 170 3.36 -11.17 14.04
CA ALA A 170 2.76 -10.87 12.74
C ALA A 170 3.22 -9.51 12.20
N LEU A 171 3.37 -8.51 13.08
CA LEU A 171 3.86 -7.17 12.75
C LEU A 171 5.33 -7.19 12.32
N GLU A 172 6.18 -8.01 12.92
CA GLU A 172 7.56 -8.18 12.47
C GLU A 172 7.63 -8.71 11.03
N VAL A 173 6.84 -9.74 10.70
CA VAL A 173 6.74 -10.28 9.34
C VAL A 173 6.20 -9.23 8.36
N TYR A 174 5.15 -8.51 8.77
CA TYR A 174 4.53 -7.45 8.01
C TYR A 174 5.51 -6.31 7.70
N GLU A 175 6.25 -5.82 8.71
CA GLU A 175 7.25 -4.75 8.53
C GLU A 175 8.43 -5.21 7.65
N ALA A 176 8.90 -6.44 7.82
CA ALA A 176 9.94 -7.01 6.94
C ALA A 176 9.47 -7.07 5.47
N GLY A 177 8.19 -7.37 5.26
CA GLY A 177 7.54 -7.34 3.94
C GLY A 177 7.53 -5.92 3.35
N ARG A 178 7.11 -4.92 4.12
CA ARG A 178 7.07 -3.50 3.71
C ARG A 178 8.44 -2.98 3.29
N VAL A 179 9.46 -3.30 4.07
CA VAL A 179 10.85 -2.89 3.79
C VAL A 179 11.38 -3.54 2.51
N ARG A 180 11.12 -4.83 2.32
CA ARG A 180 11.56 -5.56 1.12
C ARG A 180 10.90 -5.02 -0.16
N GLU A 181 9.59 -4.82 -0.11
CA GLU A 181 8.82 -4.26 -1.22
C GLU A 181 9.19 -2.80 -1.48
N GLY A 182 9.38 -2.01 -0.41
CA GLY A 182 9.81 -0.62 -0.51
C GLY A 182 11.16 -0.45 -1.21
N ARG A 183 12.13 -1.35 -0.97
CA ARG A 183 13.41 -1.36 -1.70
C ARG A 183 13.22 -1.64 -3.18
N ALA A 184 12.40 -2.65 -3.53
CA ALA A 184 12.13 -2.96 -4.93
C ALA A 184 11.44 -1.79 -5.65
N LEU A 185 10.52 -1.07 -4.97
CA LEU A 185 9.89 0.14 -5.48
C LEU A 185 10.92 1.27 -5.66
N GLU A 186 11.84 1.46 -4.72
CA GLU A 186 12.90 2.47 -4.84
C GLU A 186 13.80 2.22 -6.05
N ASP A 187 14.23 0.98 -6.25
CA ASP A 187 15.07 0.61 -7.39
C ASP A 187 14.35 0.85 -8.73
N ASP A 188 13.07 0.49 -8.81
CA ASP A 188 12.25 0.71 -10.01
C ASP A 188 12.00 2.20 -10.28
N LEU A 189 11.74 3.01 -9.23
CA LEU A 189 11.63 4.46 -9.35
C LEU A 189 12.92 5.08 -9.89
N ARG A 190 14.10 4.65 -9.40
CA ARG A 190 15.41 5.12 -9.89
C ARG A 190 15.58 4.81 -11.37
N LEU A 191 15.29 3.57 -11.78
CA LEU A 191 15.38 3.16 -13.18
C LEU A 191 14.47 4.00 -14.09
N LYS A 192 13.26 4.32 -13.65
CA LYS A 192 12.33 5.17 -14.43
C LYS A 192 12.81 6.61 -14.52
N ILE A 193 13.32 7.18 -13.43
CA ILE A 193 13.87 8.55 -13.43
C ILE A 193 15.08 8.62 -14.35
N ASP A 194 15.98 7.62 -14.34
CA ASP A 194 17.11 7.54 -15.26
C ASP A 194 16.65 7.41 -16.71
N GLY A 195 15.59 6.62 -16.95
CA GLY A 195 14.99 6.49 -18.28
C GLY A 195 14.45 7.83 -18.81
N ILE A 196 13.78 8.61 -17.95
CA ILE A 196 13.29 9.94 -18.28
C ILE A 196 14.44 10.89 -18.56
N SER A 197 15.50 10.88 -17.74
CA SER A 197 16.68 11.71 -17.95
C SER A 197 17.31 11.47 -19.33
N LYS A 198 17.46 10.22 -19.74
CA LYS A 198 17.99 9.87 -21.07
C LYS A 198 17.10 10.37 -22.21
N ARG A 199 15.76 10.36 -22.01
CA ARG A 199 14.83 10.92 -23.00
C ARG A 199 14.93 12.43 -23.09
N VAL A 200 15.12 13.13 -21.97
CA VAL A 200 15.36 14.57 -21.94
C VAL A 200 16.65 14.92 -22.69
N ASP A 201 17.73 14.15 -22.49
CA ASP A 201 18.98 14.33 -23.23
C ASP A 201 18.79 14.08 -24.75
N ASN A 202 17.94 13.14 -25.13
CA ASN A 202 17.60 12.89 -26.53
C ASN A 202 16.78 14.02 -27.14
N ILE A 203 15.82 14.60 -26.38
CA ILE A 203 15.05 15.78 -26.80
C ILE A 203 15.99 16.96 -27.06
N GLU A 204 16.94 17.24 -26.16
CA GLU A 204 17.93 18.30 -26.32
C GLU A 204 18.73 18.11 -27.63
N ARG A 205 19.30 16.93 -27.85
CA ARG A 205 20.04 16.60 -29.07
C ARG A 205 19.21 16.77 -30.35
N LEU A 206 17.94 16.37 -30.31
CA LEU A 206 17.03 16.53 -31.45
C LEU A 206 16.70 17.99 -31.71
N SER A 207 16.56 18.81 -30.66
CA SER A 207 16.28 20.25 -30.76
C SER A 207 17.45 20.99 -31.41
N GLU A 208 18.71 20.71 -31.05
CA GLU A 208 19.89 21.31 -31.67
C GLU A 208 19.94 21.09 -33.19
N ASN A 209 19.51 19.90 -33.64
CA ASN A 209 19.46 19.56 -35.06
C ASN A 209 18.28 20.20 -35.82
N ASP A 210 17.22 20.58 -35.11
CA ASP A 210 15.98 21.08 -35.77
C ASP A 210 16.17 22.45 -36.37
N ILE A 211 16.94 23.33 -35.72
CA ILE A 211 17.25 24.69 -36.22
C ILE A 211 18.04 24.61 -37.51
N SER A 212 19.08 23.74 -37.58
CA SER A 212 19.89 23.55 -38.77
C SER A 212 19.09 22.95 -39.93
N SER A 213 18.24 21.97 -39.64
CA SER A 213 17.34 21.36 -40.62
C SER A 213 16.28 22.32 -41.12
N TYR A 214 15.75 23.21 -40.25
CA TYR A 214 14.80 24.26 -40.65
C TYR A 214 15.47 25.23 -41.67
N ARG A 215 16.66 25.68 -41.38
CA ARG A 215 17.43 26.56 -42.31
C ARG A 215 17.57 25.93 -43.68
N THR A 216 18.03 24.68 -43.74
CA THR A 216 18.21 23.97 -45.01
C THR A 216 16.91 23.85 -45.80
N ARG A 217 15.81 23.42 -45.11
CA ARG A 217 14.48 23.32 -45.75
C ARG A 217 13.94 24.69 -46.22
N LEU A 218 14.19 25.74 -45.45
CA LEU A 218 13.76 27.11 -45.82
C LEU A 218 14.55 27.59 -47.09
N GLU A 219 15.87 27.39 -47.12
CA GLU A 219 16.71 27.72 -48.27
C GLU A 219 16.29 26.97 -49.53
N GLU A 220 16.05 25.65 -49.42
CA GLU A 220 15.60 24.80 -50.55
C GLU A 220 14.20 25.27 -51.06
N ARG A 221 13.27 25.54 -50.17
CA ARG A 221 11.92 25.97 -50.53
C ARG A 221 11.93 27.37 -51.17
N LEU A 222 12.79 28.27 -50.66
CA LEU A 222 12.97 29.60 -51.26
C LEU A 222 13.61 29.50 -52.63
N ARG A 223 14.65 28.67 -52.80
CA ARG A 223 15.27 28.44 -54.13
C ARG A 223 14.25 27.98 -55.14
N SER A 224 13.46 26.95 -54.82
CA SER A 224 12.46 26.41 -55.74
C SER A 224 11.42 27.47 -56.19
N VAL A 225 11.03 28.40 -55.31
CA VAL A 225 10.08 29.49 -55.63
C VAL A 225 10.77 30.65 -56.37
N LEU A 226 11.98 31.02 -55.96
CA LEU A 226 12.69 32.16 -56.56
C LEU A 226 13.31 31.85 -57.94
N ASP A 227 13.66 30.62 -58.19
CA ASP A 227 14.13 30.16 -59.52
C ASP A 227 13.01 30.30 -60.56
N GLU A 228 11.74 30.11 -60.15
CA GLU A 228 10.58 30.31 -61.01
C GLU A 228 10.40 31.79 -61.41
N TYR A 229 10.76 32.74 -60.51
CA TYR A 229 10.60 34.19 -60.72
C TYR A 229 11.89 34.94 -61.02
N SER A 230 13.04 34.27 -61.18
CA SER A 230 14.36 34.87 -61.44
C SER A 230 14.76 35.95 -60.39
N VAL A 231 14.31 35.82 -59.14
CA VAL A 231 14.62 36.72 -58.03
C VAL A 231 15.71 36.09 -57.13
N LYS A 232 16.70 36.88 -56.70
CA LYS A 232 17.71 36.44 -55.74
C LYS A 232 17.14 36.44 -54.32
N ALA A 233 17.42 35.36 -53.56
CA ALA A 233 17.09 35.27 -52.15
C ALA A 233 17.87 36.35 -51.35
N ASP A 234 17.17 37.05 -50.44
CA ASP A 234 17.79 37.98 -49.50
C ASP A 234 18.27 37.18 -48.27
N GLU A 235 19.58 36.99 -48.16
CA GLU A 235 20.23 36.19 -47.11
C GLU A 235 19.97 36.76 -45.71
N ALA A 236 19.91 38.08 -45.59
CA ALA A 236 19.57 38.76 -44.32
C ALA A 236 18.15 38.43 -43.84
N ARG A 237 17.22 38.27 -44.78
CA ARG A 237 15.83 37.92 -44.47
C ARG A 237 15.70 36.43 -44.07
N ILE A 238 16.46 35.53 -44.72
CA ILE A 238 16.54 34.12 -44.33
C ILE A 238 17.07 33.97 -42.91
N LEU A 239 18.15 34.68 -42.58
CA LEU A 239 18.72 34.67 -41.23
C LEU A 239 17.75 35.22 -40.18
N THR A 240 16.98 36.24 -40.50
CA THR A 240 15.98 36.79 -39.61
C THR A 240 14.85 35.78 -39.33
N GLU A 241 14.34 35.08 -40.35
CA GLU A 241 13.32 34.05 -40.18
C GLU A 241 13.86 32.85 -39.42
N CYS A 242 15.10 32.46 -39.64
CA CYS A 242 15.74 31.41 -38.83
C CYS A 242 15.90 31.80 -37.36
N ALA A 243 16.23 33.08 -37.06
CA ALA A 243 16.34 33.59 -35.70
C ALA A 243 14.97 33.58 -35.00
N ILE A 244 13.92 34.03 -35.69
CA ILE A 244 12.53 33.99 -35.15
C ILE A 244 12.08 32.55 -34.90
N PHE A 245 12.42 31.63 -35.79
CA PHE A 245 12.11 30.22 -35.61
C PHE A 245 12.87 29.65 -34.40
N ALA A 246 14.19 29.89 -34.31
CA ALA A 246 15.02 29.44 -33.20
C ALA A 246 14.48 29.92 -31.87
N ASP A 247 14.07 31.19 -31.76
CA ASP A 247 13.48 31.76 -30.53
C ASP A 247 12.16 31.05 -30.18
N ARG A 248 11.34 30.77 -31.19
CA ARG A 248 10.04 30.08 -30.99
C ARG A 248 10.16 28.65 -30.50
N VAL A 249 11.17 27.91 -30.98
CA VAL A 249 11.40 26.49 -30.63
C VAL A 249 12.41 26.30 -29.52
N ALA A 250 12.95 27.39 -28.95
CA ALA A 250 13.88 27.32 -27.84
C ALA A 250 13.24 26.62 -26.63
N ILE A 251 13.88 25.52 -26.20
CA ILE A 251 13.42 24.69 -25.07
C ILE A 251 14.52 24.51 -24.00
N ASP A 252 15.59 25.25 -24.09
CA ASP A 252 16.76 25.12 -23.22
C ASP A 252 16.40 25.35 -21.74
N GLU A 253 15.54 26.35 -21.49
CA GLU A 253 15.08 26.66 -20.13
C GLU A 253 14.26 25.51 -19.54
N GLU A 254 13.34 24.94 -20.32
CA GLU A 254 12.51 23.82 -19.92
C GLU A 254 13.37 22.56 -19.65
N ILE A 255 14.41 22.33 -20.45
CA ILE A 255 15.36 21.22 -20.24
C ILE A 255 16.12 21.39 -18.93
N VAL A 256 16.64 22.60 -18.65
CA VAL A 256 17.34 22.90 -17.39
C VAL A 256 16.41 22.73 -16.21
N ARG A 257 15.15 23.18 -16.30
CA ARG A 257 14.14 23.00 -15.27
C ARG A 257 13.81 21.51 -15.08
N MET A 258 13.60 20.75 -16.15
CA MET A 258 13.39 19.30 -16.11
C MET A 258 14.50 18.58 -15.34
N ARG A 259 15.77 18.85 -15.66
CA ARG A 259 16.93 18.29 -14.97
C ARG A 259 16.96 18.66 -13.49
N THR A 260 16.61 19.90 -13.17
CA THR A 260 16.54 20.36 -11.77
C THR A 260 15.46 19.62 -11.00
N HIS A 261 14.29 19.43 -11.58
CA HIS A 261 13.19 18.69 -10.99
C HIS A 261 13.48 17.20 -10.85
N LEU A 262 14.12 16.55 -11.84
CA LEU A 262 14.57 15.17 -11.75
C LEU A 262 15.60 14.98 -10.63
N LYS A 263 16.55 15.92 -10.48
CA LYS A 263 17.53 15.90 -9.39
C LYS A 263 16.87 16.03 -8.02
N ALA A 264 15.83 16.84 -7.90
CA ALA A 264 15.06 16.98 -6.66
C ALA A 264 14.35 15.66 -6.28
N LEU A 265 13.82 14.90 -7.26
CA LEU A 265 13.24 13.57 -7.00
C LEU A 265 14.26 12.61 -6.37
N TYR A 266 15.51 12.58 -6.86
CA TYR A 266 16.59 11.81 -6.23
C TYR A 266 16.90 12.27 -4.81
N GLY A 267 16.85 13.58 -4.56
CA GLY A 267 17.03 14.14 -3.21
C GLY A 267 15.97 13.62 -2.24
N TYR A 268 14.72 13.61 -2.66
CA TYR A 268 13.61 13.15 -1.83
C TYR A 268 13.68 11.67 -1.46
N MET A 269 14.25 10.83 -2.33
CA MET A 269 14.47 9.41 -2.02
C MET A 269 15.38 9.19 -0.80
N ASN A 270 16.21 10.15 -0.48
CA ASN A 270 17.15 10.10 0.66
C ASN A 270 16.60 10.81 1.91
N GLU A 271 15.39 11.39 1.86
CA GLU A 271 14.80 12.09 2.99
C GLU A 271 14.13 11.13 3.98
N THR A 272 14.08 11.55 5.25
CA THR A 272 13.48 10.78 6.35
C THR A 272 12.00 11.05 6.60
N LEU A 273 11.38 11.96 5.86
CA LEU A 273 9.98 12.38 6.00
C LEU A 273 9.09 11.72 4.95
N PRO A 274 7.76 11.64 5.19
CA PRO A 274 6.83 11.18 4.17
C PRO A 274 6.96 12.03 2.91
N VAL A 275 7.48 11.44 1.84
CA VAL A 275 7.88 12.18 0.63
C VAL A 275 6.79 12.22 -0.45
N GLY A 276 5.72 11.43 -0.33
CA GLY A 276 4.71 11.28 -1.37
C GLY A 276 4.14 12.60 -1.91
N ARG A 277 3.81 13.57 -1.03
CA ARG A 277 3.31 14.89 -1.48
C ARG A 277 4.36 15.72 -2.22
N LYS A 278 5.64 15.61 -1.82
CA LYS A 278 6.75 16.30 -2.49
C LYS A 278 6.98 15.73 -3.88
N PHE A 279 6.89 14.40 -4.01
CA PHE A 279 6.96 13.72 -5.29
C PHE A 279 5.81 14.13 -6.21
N ASP A 280 4.56 14.11 -5.72
CA ASP A 280 3.39 14.53 -6.50
C ASP A 280 3.55 15.97 -7.04
N PHE A 281 3.99 16.89 -6.18
CA PHE A 281 4.27 18.27 -6.60
C PHE A 281 5.34 18.33 -7.68
N GLN A 282 6.44 17.60 -7.49
CA GLN A 282 7.57 17.61 -8.43
C GLN A 282 7.19 16.99 -9.78
N LEU A 283 6.35 15.94 -9.77
CA LEU A 283 5.80 15.36 -11.00
C LEU A 283 4.86 16.32 -11.74
N GLN A 284 4.11 17.17 -11.01
CA GLN A 284 3.31 18.20 -11.64
C GLN A 284 4.17 19.26 -12.33
N GLU A 285 5.26 19.71 -11.70
CA GLU A 285 6.20 20.65 -12.33
C GLU A 285 6.86 20.02 -13.57
N LEU A 286 7.38 18.77 -13.46
CA LEU A 286 7.87 18.04 -14.63
C LEU A 286 6.85 17.91 -15.75
N GLY A 287 5.56 17.68 -15.38
CA GLY A 287 4.46 17.66 -16.33
C GLY A 287 4.22 19.00 -17.03
N ARG A 288 4.45 20.13 -16.35
CA ARG A 288 4.36 21.48 -16.96
C ARG A 288 5.49 21.70 -17.96
N GLU A 289 6.73 21.40 -17.57
CA GLU A 289 7.89 21.59 -18.45
C GLU A 289 7.78 20.74 -19.71
N ILE A 290 7.43 19.46 -19.59
CA ILE A 290 7.29 18.58 -20.77
C ILE A 290 6.11 18.98 -21.68
N ASN A 291 5.04 19.58 -21.12
CA ASN A 291 3.95 20.13 -21.91
C ASN A 291 4.42 21.36 -22.69
N THR A 292 5.22 22.23 -22.09
CA THR A 292 5.79 23.41 -22.75
C THR A 292 6.73 22.98 -23.90
N ILE A 293 7.61 22.01 -23.65
CA ILE A 293 8.45 21.41 -24.71
C ILE A 293 7.58 20.89 -25.86
N GLY A 294 6.52 20.12 -25.53
CA GLY A 294 5.62 19.57 -26.53
C GLY A 294 4.86 20.62 -27.35
N SER A 295 4.55 21.80 -26.77
CA SER A 295 3.88 22.90 -27.48
C SER A 295 4.82 23.72 -28.35
N LYS A 296 6.11 23.78 -28.01
CA LYS A 296 7.15 24.49 -28.77
C LYS A 296 7.74 23.65 -29.91
N CYS A 297 7.71 22.32 -29.79
CA CYS A 297 8.32 21.45 -30.79
C CYS A 297 7.50 21.38 -32.09
N SER A 298 8.20 21.42 -33.22
CA SER A 298 7.64 21.15 -34.57
C SER A 298 8.12 19.84 -35.16
N ASN A 299 9.00 19.14 -34.47
CA ASN A 299 9.62 17.89 -34.86
C ASN A 299 8.84 16.68 -34.32
N THR A 300 8.49 15.74 -35.21
CA THR A 300 7.75 14.53 -34.87
C THR A 300 8.48 13.60 -33.91
N ASP A 301 9.82 13.55 -33.99
CA ASP A 301 10.64 12.71 -33.12
C ASP A 301 10.66 13.26 -31.69
N ILE A 302 10.75 14.60 -31.54
CA ILE A 302 10.62 15.25 -30.24
C ILE A 302 9.21 15.01 -29.68
N ALA A 303 8.15 15.13 -30.49
CA ALA A 303 6.79 14.86 -30.06
C ALA A 303 6.63 13.41 -29.57
N ALA A 304 7.25 12.42 -30.22
CA ALA A 304 7.23 11.03 -29.78
C ALA A 304 7.92 10.85 -28.42
N GLU A 305 9.07 11.48 -28.19
CA GLU A 305 9.76 11.45 -26.90
C GLU A 305 8.94 12.13 -25.81
N VAL A 306 8.28 13.26 -26.09
CA VAL A 306 7.38 13.93 -25.14
C VAL A 306 6.25 13.02 -24.70
N VAL A 307 5.62 12.28 -25.62
CA VAL A 307 4.56 11.32 -25.29
C VAL A 307 5.12 10.18 -24.42
N ALA A 308 6.30 9.68 -24.76
CA ALA A 308 6.96 8.63 -23.99
C ALA A 308 7.28 9.07 -22.56
N VAL A 309 7.80 10.29 -22.37
CA VAL A 309 8.07 10.87 -21.04
C VAL A 309 6.78 11.04 -20.23
N LYS A 310 5.70 11.52 -20.84
CA LYS A 310 4.39 11.63 -20.17
C LYS A 310 3.88 10.27 -19.66
N ASN A 311 4.01 9.22 -20.47
CA ASN A 311 3.64 7.88 -20.06
C ASN A 311 4.47 7.37 -18.88
N GLU A 312 5.77 7.70 -18.83
CA GLU A 312 6.61 7.35 -17.67
C GLU A 312 6.22 8.14 -16.41
N PHE A 313 5.79 9.41 -16.54
CA PHE A 313 5.29 10.18 -15.39
C PHE A 313 4.02 9.55 -14.77
N GLU A 314 3.08 9.07 -15.57
CA GLU A 314 1.90 8.37 -15.04
C GLU A 314 2.30 7.10 -14.30
N LYS A 315 3.22 6.30 -14.83
CA LYS A 315 3.73 5.11 -14.15
C LYS A 315 4.44 5.45 -12.83
N LEU A 316 5.26 6.51 -12.80
CA LEU A 316 5.89 7.01 -11.58
C LEU A 316 4.85 7.41 -10.56
N ARG A 317 3.81 8.13 -10.98
CA ARG A 317 2.74 8.62 -10.11
C ARG A 317 1.98 7.47 -9.45
N GLU A 318 1.64 6.42 -10.20
CA GLU A 318 0.98 5.23 -9.66
C GLU A 318 1.84 4.53 -8.59
N GLN A 319 3.15 4.43 -8.81
CA GLN A 319 4.06 3.79 -7.85
C GLN A 319 4.27 4.61 -6.59
N ILE A 320 4.42 5.93 -6.71
CA ILE A 320 4.61 6.82 -5.57
C ILE A 320 3.42 6.80 -4.62
N GLN A 321 2.21 6.56 -5.12
CA GLN A 321 1.03 6.39 -4.29
C GLN A 321 1.13 5.19 -3.33
N ASN A 322 1.98 4.21 -3.61
CA ASN A 322 2.18 3.02 -2.80
C ASN A 322 3.39 3.13 -1.82
N VAL A 323 4.02 4.29 -1.74
CA VAL A 323 5.21 4.55 -0.90
C VAL A 323 4.85 5.41 0.32
N GLU A 324 5.39 4.99 1.50
CA GLU A 324 5.32 5.73 2.77
C GLU A 324 6.72 6.22 3.21
#